data_11cec15a8730ec5a56f85736b0ce3b01
#
_entry.id   11cec15a8730ec5a56f85736b0ce3b01
#
_cell.length_a   1.000
_cell.length_b   1.000
_cell.length_c   1.000
_cell.angle_alpha   90.00
_cell.angle_beta   90.00
_cell.angle_gamma   90.00
#
_symmetry.space_group_name_H-M   'P 1'
#
loop_
_entity.id
_entity.type
_entity.pdbx_description
1 polymer ?
#
loop_
_entity_poly.entity_id
_entity_poly.type
_entity_poly.pdbx_seq_one_letter_code
_entity_poly.pdbx_strand_id
1 'polypeptide(L)'
;MTGMENTIHFYEDLGFQVILRTCVPEKNQHVAFLQLGNLVIETYEDPVALCDGSINHIALNCLDIEKAYEAALNQKHLVLSNGIEALDFWERGVRFFIIQGPNKERIEFCQKPMVSSFCHSGLSL
;
A
#
# COMPACT_ATOMS: atom_id res chain seq x y z
N MET A 1 0.65 -9.49 -12.41
CA MET A 1 0.06 -9.94 -11.13
C MET A 1 -0.85 -11.14 -11.35
N THR A 2 -1.09 -11.92 -10.33
CA THR A 2 -1.95 -13.10 -10.36
C THR A 2 -3.15 -12.84 -9.45
N GLY A 3 -4.37 -13.15 -9.93
CA GLY A 3 -5.58 -12.97 -9.14
C GLY A 3 -6.03 -11.52 -9.05
N MET A 4 -6.59 -11.00 -10.13
CA MET A 4 -7.05 -9.60 -10.19
C MET A 4 -8.00 -9.24 -9.05
N GLU A 5 -8.96 -10.12 -8.72
CA GLU A 5 -9.91 -9.81 -7.67
C GLU A 5 -9.23 -9.68 -6.31
N ASN A 6 -8.30 -10.57 -5.98
CA ASN A 6 -7.57 -10.50 -4.71
C ASN A 6 -6.73 -9.23 -4.63
N THR A 7 -6.09 -8.85 -5.73
CA THR A 7 -5.28 -7.63 -5.79
C THR A 7 -6.16 -6.39 -5.59
N ILE A 8 -7.29 -6.33 -6.28
CA ILE A 8 -8.22 -5.20 -6.14
C ILE A 8 -8.71 -5.09 -4.70
N HIS A 9 -9.14 -6.19 -4.10
CA HIS A 9 -9.61 -6.17 -2.71
C HIS A 9 -8.51 -5.71 -1.76
N PHE A 10 -7.28 -6.18 -1.96
CA PHE A 10 -6.16 -5.76 -1.13
C PHE A 10 -5.97 -4.24 -1.16
N TYR A 11 -5.91 -3.66 -2.36
CA TYR A 11 -5.68 -2.21 -2.47
C TYR A 11 -6.90 -1.40 -2.06
N GLU A 12 -8.12 -1.91 -2.28
CA GLU A 12 -9.32 -1.25 -1.75
C GLU A 12 -9.31 -1.19 -0.23
N ASP A 13 -8.82 -2.23 0.44
CA ASP A 13 -8.65 -2.22 1.89
C ASP A 13 -7.71 -1.13 2.36
N LEU A 14 -6.76 -0.73 1.53
CA LEU A 14 -5.81 0.36 1.84
C LEU A 14 -6.37 1.74 1.51
N GLY A 15 -7.57 1.81 0.94
CA GLY A 15 -8.21 3.07 0.58
C GLY A 15 -8.15 3.43 -0.89
N PHE A 16 -7.56 2.58 -1.73
CA PHE A 16 -7.56 2.82 -3.17
C PHE A 16 -8.94 2.63 -3.76
N GLN A 17 -9.23 3.35 -4.83
CA GLN A 17 -10.47 3.20 -5.59
C GLN A 17 -10.15 2.76 -7.01
N VAL A 18 -10.93 1.82 -7.52
CA VAL A 18 -10.81 1.41 -8.92
C VAL A 18 -11.38 2.52 -9.79
N ILE A 19 -10.53 3.09 -10.65
CA ILE A 19 -10.95 4.17 -11.55
C ILE A 19 -11.17 3.68 -12.98
N LEU A 20 -10.65 2.49 -13.33
CA LEU A 20 -10.87 1.89 -14.63
C LEU A 20 -10.59 0.39 -14.54
N ARG A 21 -11.49 -0.42 -15.12
CA ARG A 21 -11.23 -1.84 -15.37
C ARG A 21 -11.46 -2.09 -16.85
N THR A 22 -10.53 -2.80 -17.45
CA THR A 22 -10.63 -3.11 -18.88
C THR A 22 -9.93 -4.43 -19.18
N CYS A 23 -9.98 -4.84 -20.42
CA CYS A 23 -9.32 -6.05 -20.89
C CYS A 23 -8.63 -5.74 -22.22
N VAL A 24 -7.40 -6.22 -22.38
CA VAL A 24 -6.70 -6.15 -23.65
C VAL A 24 -7.16 -7.35 -24.47
N PRO A 25 -7.99 -7.15 -25.54
CA PRO A 25 -8.63 -8.28 -26.22
C PRO A 25 -7.67 -9.28 -26.82
N GLU A 26 -6.58 -8.79 -27.41
CA GLU A 26 -5.60 -9.65 -28.11
C GLU A 26 -4.94 -10.64 -27.16
N LYS A 27 -4.79 -10.27 -25.88
CA LYS A 27 -4.12 -11.09 -24.87
C LYS A 27 -5.08 -11.68 -23.85
N ASN A 28 -6.37 -11.34 -23.93
CA ASN A 28 -7.33 -11.66 -22.88
C ASN A 28 -6.80 -11.31 -21.50
N GLN A 29 -6.12 -10.15 -21.39
CA GLN A 29 -5.46 -9.71 -20.20
C GLN A 29 -6.28 -8.65 -19.49
N HIS A 30 -6.68 -8.93 -18.26
CA HIS A 30 -7.42 -7.99 -17.45
C HIS A 30 -6.49 -6.92 -16.87
N VAL A 31 -6.95 -5.68 -16.87
CA VAL A 31 -6.20 -4.52 -16.39
C VAL A 31 -7.09 -3.72 -15.46
N ALA A 32 -6.52 -3.21 -14.37
CA ALA A 32 -7.22 -2.30 -13.47
C ALA A 32 -6.30 -1.14 -13.09
N PHE A 33 -6.88 0.04 -13.01
CA PHE A 33 -6.21 1.24 -12.50
C PHE A 33 -6.85 1.60 -11.16
N LEU A 34 -6.01 1.76 -10.14
CA LEU A 34 -6.43 2.04 -8.77
C LEU A 34 -5.79 3.34 -8.32
N GLN A 35 -6.55 4.19 -7.66
CA GLN A 35 -6.09 5.51 -7.26
C GLN A 35 -6.25 5.75 -5.77
N LEU A 36 -5.21 6.31 -5.16
CA LEU A 36 -5.23 6.82 -3.79
C LEU A 36 -4.60 8.20 -3.82
N GLY A 37 -5.41 9.24 -3.58
CA GLY A 37 -4.94 10.62 -3.73
C GLY A 37 -4.51 10.87 -5.17
N ASN A 38 -3.25 11.26 -5.37
CA ASN A 38 -2.68 11.46 -6.70
C ASN A 38 -1.79 10.30 -7.16
N LEU A 39 -1.77 9.21 -6.41
CA LEU A 39 -1.06 8.00 -6.82
C LEU A 39 -2.00 7.09 -7.59
N VAL A 40 -1.59 6.70 -8.79
CA VAL A 40 -2.33 5.74 -9.61
C VAL A 40 -1.44 4.53 -9.83
N ILE A 41 -1.97 3.35 -9.53
CA ILE A 41 -1.30 2.08 -9.79
C ILE A 41 -2.04 1.39 -10.93
N GLU A 42 -1.31 1.04 -11.98
CA GLU A 42 -1.82 0.17 -13.02
C GLU A 42 -1.43 -1.27 -12.68
N THR A 43 -2.41 -2.16 -12.69
CA THR A 43 -2.16 -3.58 -12.45
C THR A 43 -2.80 -4.39 -13.57
N TYR A 44 -2.12 -5.45 -14.00
CA TYR A 44 -2.61 -6.33 -15.04
C TYR A 44 -2.27 -7.78 -14.69
N GLU A 45 -3.08 -8.70 -15.20
CA GLU A 45 -2.88 -10.12 -14.92
C GLU A 45 -1.74 -10.67 -15.76
N ASP A 46 -0.73 -11.19 -15.06
CA ASP A 46 0.42 -11.85 -15.64
C ASP A 46 1.11 -12.63 -14.53
N PRO A 47 1.79 -13.74 -14.81
CA PRO A 47 2.53 -14.44 -13.77
C PRO A 47 3.55 -13.52 -13.10
N VAL A 48 3.67 -13.64 -11.78
CA VAL A 48 4.57 -12.80 -10.98
C VAL A 48 5.66 -13.67 -10.37
N ALA A 49 6.81 -13.02 -10.09
CA ALA A 49 7.95 -13.71 -9.50
C ALA A 49 7.76 -14.04 -8.02
N LEU A 50 6.88 -13.32 -7.33
CA LEU A 50 6.61 -13.48 -5.90
C LEU A 50 7.85 -13.26 -5.04
N CYS A 51 8.73 -12.36 -5.48
CA CYS A 51 9.95 -12.00 -4.77
C CYS A 51 10.24 -10.51 -4.98
N ASP A 52 11.15 -9.97 -4.19
CA ASP A 52 11.53 -8.57 -4.29
C ASP A 52 12.26 -8.30 -5.59
N GLY A 53 11.97 -7.16 -6.21
CA GLY A 53 12.71 -6.62 -7.33
C GLY A 53 13.57 -5.44 -6.90
N SER A 54 13.82 -4.51 -7.83
CA SER A 54 14.56 -3.28 -7.53
C SER A 54 13.84 -2.42 -6.49
N ILE A 55 12.51 -2.44 -6.51
CA ILE A 55 11.70 -1.76 -5.50
C ILE A 55 11.32 -2.79 -4.44
N ASN A 56 11.75 -2.56 -3.21
CA ASN A 56 11.47 -3.44 -2.09
C ASN A 56 10.08 -3.20 -1.51
N HIS A 57 9.71 -1.95 -1.34
CA HIS A 57 8.41 -1.58 -0.78
C HIS A 57 8.05 -0.16 -1.17
N ILE A 58 6.78 0.19 -0.99
CA ILE A 58 6.31 1.58 -1.03
C ILE A 58 5.79 1.96 0.34
N ALA A 59 6.00 3.21 0.73
CA ALA A 59 5.57 3.72 2.02
C ALA A 59 4.43 4.72 1.83
N LEU A 60 3.35 4.51 2.56
CA LEU A 60 2.19 5.38 2.55
C LEU A 60 2.14 6.14 3.87
N ASN A 61 2.04 7.46 3.80
CA ASN A 61 1.88 8.28 5.01
C ASN A 61 0.49 8.08 5.58
N CYS A 62 0.40 7.98 6.90
CA CYS A 62 -0.89 7.94 7.58
C CYS A 62 -0.94 8.96 8.71
N LEU A 63 -2.15 9.41 9.02
CA LEU A 63 -2.38 10.39 10.08
C LEU A 63 -2.35 9.77 11.46
N ASP A 64 -2.74 8.49 11.56
CA ASP A 64 -2.85 7.79 12.84
C ASP A 64 -2.41 6.35 12.63
N ILE A 65 -1.16 6.07 12.98
CA ILE A 65 -0.56 4.75 12.75
C ILE A 65 -1.23 3.65 13.57
N GLU A 66 -1.71 3.95 14.77
CA GLU A 66 -2.41 2.96 15.58
C GLU A 66 -3.71 2.54 14.92
N LYS A 67 -4.47 3.49 14.39
CA LYS A 67 -5.72 3.17 13.68
C LYS A 67 -5.46 2.40 12.40
N ALA A 68 -4.42 2.77 11.66
CA ALA A 68 -4.04 2.05 10.44
C ALA A 68 -3.65 0.61 10.77
N TYR A 69 -2.88 0.41 11.83
CA TYR A 69 -2.47 -0.92 12.27
C TYR A 69 -3.67 -1.77 12.69
N GLU A 70 -4.57 -1.19 13.48
CA GLU A 70 -5.80 -1.86 13.92
C GLU A 70 -6.64 -2.28 12.73
N ALA A 71 -6.80 -1.39 11.73
CA ALA A 71 -7.53 -1.70 10.51
C ALA A 71 -6.89 -2.86 9.75
N ALA A 72 -5.56 -2.87 9.64
CA ALA A 72 -4.84 -3.95 8.98
C ALA A 72 -5.07 -5.29 9.66
N LEU A 73 -5.06 -5.32 11.00
CA LEU A 73 -5.35 -6.54 11.75
C LEU A 73 -6.79 -7.00 11.56
N ASN A 74 -7.73 -6.06 11.57
CA ASN A 74 -9.15 -6.38 11.38
C ASN A 74 -9.43 -6.92 9.98
N GLN A 75 -8.70 -6.43 8.99
CA GLN A 75 -8.80 -6.89 7.60
C GLN A 75 -7.97 -8.16 7.35
N LYS A 76 -7.30 -8.66 8.39
CA LYS A 76 -6.52 -9.91 8.35
C LYS A 76 -5.34 -9.87 7.38
N HIS A 77 -4.71 -8.70 7.21
CA HIS A 77 -3.49 -8.59 6.45
C HIS A 77 -2.32 -9.20 7.21
N LEU A 78 -1.39 -9.80 6.47
CA LEU A 78 -0.18 -10.35 7.06
C LEU A 78 0.78 -9.21 7.39
N VAL A 79 1.09 -9.04 8.68
CA VAL A 79 2.05 -8.03 9.13
C VAL A 79 3.44 -8.63 9.10
N LEU A 80 4.34 -8.00 8.33
CA LEU A 80 5.71 -8.47 8.16
C LEU A 80 6.66 -7.87 9.18
N SER A 81 6.35 -6.68 9.70
CA SER A 81 7.15 -6.04 10.73
C SER A 81 6.81 -6.60 12.11
N ASN A 82 7.59 -6.21 13.12
CA ASN A 82 7.34 -6.61 14.50
C ASN A 82 6.34 -5.63 15.12
N GLY A 83 5.08 -5.68 14.62
CA GLY A 83 4.07 -4.70 14.99
C GLY A 83 4.43 -3.31 14.51
N ILE A 84 4.04 -2.29 15.26
CA ILE A 84 4.46 -0.92 15.00
C ILE A 84 5.88 -0.75 15.54
N GLU A 85 6.79 -0.32 14.66
CA GLU A 85 8.19 -0.10 15.00
C GLU A 85 8.53 1.38 14.88
N ALA A 86 9.67 1.78 15.42
CA ALA A 86 10.12 3.16 15.41
C ALA A 86 11.56 3.25 14.95
N LEU A 87 11.87 4.31 14.19
CA LEU A 87 13.22 4.61 13.72
C LEU A 87 13.52 6.09 13.97
N ASP A 88 14.81 6.41 14.11
CA ASP A 88 15.27 7.79 14.33
C ASP A 88 15.39 8.60 13.04
N PHE A 89 14.75 8.16 11.97
CA PHE A 89 14.75 8.92 10.72
C PHE A 89 13.87 10.15 10.88
N TRP A 90 14.21 11.22 10.13
CA TRP A 90 13.55 12.51 10.17
C TRP A 90 13.83 13.22 11.50
N GLU A 91 13.32 14.44 11.64
CA GLU A 91 13.63 15.27 12.80
C GLU A 91 13.17 14.68 14.13
N ARG A 92 12.03 14.00 14.13
CA ARG A 92 11.42 13.47 15.35
C ARG A 92 11.14 11.97 15.25
N GLY A 93 11.87 11.32 14.34
CA GLY A 93 11.66 9.90 14.15
C GLY A 93 10.46 9.58 13.27
N VAL A 94 10.21 8.32 13.10
CA VAL A 94 9.07 7.80 12.34
C VAL A 94 8.61 6.50 12.97
N ARG A 95 7.30 6.28 12.99
CA ARG A 95 6.72 5.01 13.39
C ARG A 95 6.13 4.36 12.14
N PHE A 96 6.26 3.04 12.04
CA PHE A 96 5.84 2.35 10.84
C PHE A 96 5.46 0.90 11.12
N PHE A 97 4.72 0.29 10.21
CA PHE A 97 4.55 -1.16 10.13
C PHE A 97 4.44 -1.53 8.65
N ILE A 98 4.67 -2.81 8.35
CA ILE A 98 4.68 -3.31 6.97
C ILE A 98 3.73 -4.48 6.87
N ILE A 99 2.91 -4.50 5.80
CA ILE A 99 2.03 -5.63 5.48
C ILE A 99 2.41 -6.22 4.13
N GLN A 100 1.95 -7.43 3.89
CA GLN A 100 2.18 -8.12 2.63
C GLN A 100 0.89 -8.23 1.83
N GLY A 101 0.97 -7.89 0.55
CA GLY A 101 -0.12 -8.08 -0.37
C GLY A 101 -0.13 -9.48 -0.99
N PRO A 102 -1.16 -9.79 -1.81
CA PRO A 102 -1.33 -11.13 -2.38
C PRO A 102 -0.27 -11.52 -3.40
N ASN A 103 0.48 -10.59 -3.93
CA ASN A 103 1.56 -10.85 -4.88
C ASN A 103 2.94 -10.65 -4.25
N LYS A 104 3.04 -10.80 -2.93
CA LYS A 104 4.26 -10.58 -2.14
C LYS A 104 4.72 -9.13 -2.12
N GLU A 105 3.89 -8.20 -2.53
CA GLU A 105 4.23 -6.79 -2.40
C GLU A 105 4.31 -6.39 -0.93
N ARG A 106 5.22 -5.50 -0.62
CA ARG A 106 5.40 -4.95 0.72
C ARG A 106 4.88 -3.53 0.75
N ILE A 107 3.93 -3.26 1.61
CA ILE A 107 3.36 -1.92 1.80
C ILE A 107 3.69 -1.48 3.22
N GLU A 108 4.41 -0.39 3.33
CA GLU A 108 4.73 0.22 4.62
C GLU A 108 3.73 1.33 4.89
N PHE A 109 3.22 1.40 6.12
CA PHE A 109 2.49 2.57 6.60
C PHE A 109 3.40 3.29 7.57
N CYS A 110 3.52 4.61 7.42
CA CYS A 110 4.40 5.38 8.27
C CYS A 110 3.75 6.67 8.73
N GLN A 111 4.11 7.08 9.95
CA GLN A 111 3.67 8.33 10.52
C GLN A 111 4.87 9.03 11.11
N LYS A 112 5.12 10.26 10.64
CA LYS A 112 6.13 11.15 11.20
C LYS A 112 5.43 12.12 12.14
N PRO A 113 5.97 12.36 13.34
CA PRO A 113 5.39 13.38 14.21
C PRO A 113 5.37 14.74 13.52
N MET A 114 4.32 15.52 13.78
CA MET A 114 4.20 16.85 13.22
C MET A 114 5.34 17.72 13.72
N VAL A 115 6.03 18.36 12.79
CA VAL A 115 7.15 19.26 13.07
C VAL A 115 6.76 20.64 12.57
N SER A 116 6.45 21.55 13.48
CA SER A 116 6.06 22.92 13.15
C SER A 116 4.79 23.03 12.30
N SER A 117 4.54 24.22 11.77
CA SER A 117 3.28 24.60 11.17
C SER A 117 3.07 24.17 9.72
N PHE A 118 3.85 23.24 9.21
CA PHE A 118 3.70 22.79 7.83
C PHE A 118 2.68 21.67 7.76
N CYS A 119 1.55 21.99 7.14
CA CYS A 119 0.64 20.94 6.72
C CYS A 119 1.22 20.29 5.46
N HIS A 120 1.52 19.04 5.54
CA HIS A 120 1.93 18.31 4.35
C HIS A 120 0.69 17.94 3.56
N SER A 121 0.66 18.38 2.32
CA SER A 121 -0.36 17.95 1.36
C SER A 121 0.01 16.60 0.78
N GLY A 122 0.34 15.65 1.63
CA GLY A 122 0.64 14.30 1.18
C GLY A 122 -0.58 13.41 1.20
N LEU A 123 -0.43 12.21 0.66
CA LEU A 123 -1.44 11.18 0.79
C LEU A 123 -1.51 10.74 2.25
N SER A 124 -2.72 10.61 2.75
CA SER A 124 -2.91 10.11 4.12
C SER A 124 -4.06 9.14 4.17
N LEU A 125 -3.89 8.14 4.98
CA LEU A 125 -4.87 7.10 5.20
C LEU A 125 -5.53 7.26 6.55
#